data_930729e969f2f6b487e5df8f1369177b
#
_entry.id   930729e969f2f6b487e5df8f1369177b
#
_cell.length_a   1.000
_cell.length_b   1.000
_cell.length_c   1.000
_cell.angle_alpha   90.00
_cell.angle_beta   90.00
_cell.angle_gamma   90.00
#
_symmetry.space_group_name_H-M   'P 1'
#
loop_
_entity.id
_entity.type
_entity.pdbx_description
1 polymer ?
#
loop_
_entity_poly.entity_id
_entity_poly.type
_entity_poly.pdbx_seq_one_letter_code
_entity_poly.pdbx_strand_id
1 'polypeptide(L)'
;MRYVKGFCAMLFATGMMFSAGSLFAEVDDGSHVKITSPKDGATVGETFELTYELTKGSKAAHGHVYLDGEPQKKFPGTFKGLSKGKHEIKVQAATHDHDHLAAIDTITVNVQ
;
A
#
# COMPACT_ATOMS: atom_id res chain seq x y z
N MET A 1 45.68 14.36 -1.25
CA MET A 1 44.98 14.31 -1.36
C MET A 1 44.03 14.53 -1.63
N ARG A 2 43.96 14.33 -1.48
CA ARG A 2 43.07 14.53 -1.66
C ARG A 2 41.99 14.52 -1.68
N TYR A 3 41.72 14.42 -1.25
CA TYR A 3 40.56 14.41 -1.18
C TYR A 3 39.65 14.68 -1.13
N VAL A 4 39.95 14.66 -1.04
CA VAL A 4 38.90 14.84 -0.96
C VAL A 4 38.05 14.74 -1.34
N LYS A 5 38.25 14.40 -1.55
CA LYS A 5 37.35 14.29 -1.93
C LYS A 5 36.23 14.24 -1.92
N GLY A 6 36.12 14.22 -1.83
CA GLY A 6 35.01 14.26 -1.89
C GLY A 6 34.15 14.04 -1.40
N PHE A 7 34.36 14.04 -0.75
CA PHE A 7 33.46 13.89 -0.42
C PHE A 7 32.59 14.22 -0.23
N CYS A 8 32.96 14.38 -0.11
CA CYS A 8 31.98 14.60 0.11
C CYS A 8 30.96 14.69 -0.34
N ALA A 9 31.24 14.75 -0.62
CA ALA A 9 30.17 14.97 -1.13
C ALA A 9 29.19 14.14 -1.04
N MET A 10 29.41 13.72 -0.97
CA MET A 10 28.57 12.98 -0.96
C MET A 10 27.59 13.06 -0.16
N LEU A 11 27.85 13.54 0.42
CA LEU A 11 27.01 13.57 1.19
C LEU A 11 25.95 14.32 1.11
N PHE A 12 26.23 14.62 0.83
CA PHE A 12 25.29 15.18 0.62
C PHE A 12 24.37 15.19 0.11
N ALA A 13 24.87 15.27 0.15
CA ALA A 13 23.83 15.41 -0.78
C ALA A 13 22.73 14.48 -0.56
N THR A 14 23.03 13.54 0.00
CA THR A 14 22.12 12.51 0.14
C THR A 14 20.98 12.75 1.07
N GLY A 15 21.21 13.26 2.17
CA GLY A 15 20.19 13.26 3.20
C GLY A 15 18.98 14.10 2.92
N MET A 16 19.16 15.17 2.26
CA MET A 16 18.07 16.11 2.12
C MET A 16 16.89 15.62 1.39
N MET A 17 17.12 14.76 0.46
CA MET A 17 16.01 14.32 -0.35
C MET A 17 14.99 13.56 0.42
N PHE A 18 15.40 12.94 1.47
CA PHE A 18 14.48 12.13 2.22
C PHE A 18 13.40 12.91 2.90
N SER A 19 13.72 14.07 3.37
CA SER A 19 12.74 14.81 4.12
C SER A 19 11.57 15.25 3.28
N ALA A 20 11.77 15.36 1.99
CA ALA A 20 10.68 15.77 1.12
C ALA A 20 9.50 14.81 1.20
N GLY A 21 9.77 13.52 1.35
CA GLY A 21 8.69 12.56 1.40
C GLY A 21 7.79 12.72 2.60
N SER A 22 8.33 13.19 3.71
CA SER A 22 7.53 13.29 4.91
C SER A 22 6.49 14.40 4.88
N LEU A 23 6.61 15.33 3.94
CA LEU A 23 5.63 16.41 3.81
C LEU A 23 4.25 15.91 3.42
N PHE A 24 4.17 14.72 2.84
CA PHE A 24 2.92 14.20 2.32
C PHE A 24 2.45 12.96 3.08
N ALA A 25 2.89 12.83 4.33
CA ALA A 25 2.45 11.71 5.15
C ALA A 25 0.95 11.80 5.39
N GLU A 26 0.29 10.67 5.30
CA GLU A 26 -1.15 10.60 5.51
C GLU A 26 -1.48 10.55 6.98
N VAL A 27 -2.71 10.87 7.31
CA VAL A 27 -3.13 10.98 8.70
C VAL A 27 -3.27 9.61 9.33
N ASP A 28 -2.66 9.45 10.49
CA ASP A 28 -2.83 8.25 11.32
C ASP A 28 -3.93 8.57 12.34
N ASP A 29 -5.09 7.95 12.13
CA ASP A 29 -6.25 8.15 13.01
C ASP A 29 -6.44 7.00 13.99
N GLY A 30 -5.46 6.12 14.09
CA GLY A 30 -5.54 4.93 14.93
C GLY A 30 -6.20 3.74 14.26
N SER A 31 -6.51 3.86 12.97
CA SER A 31 -7.08 2.74 12.22
C SER A 31 -6.01 1.68 11.91
N HIS A 32 -6.47 0.46 11.70
CA HIS A 32 -5.62 -0.66 11.27
C HIS A 32 -6.31 -1.43 10.17
N VAL A 33 -5.53 -1.88 9.19
CA VAL A 33 -6.02 -2.72 8.11
C VAL A 33 -5.20 -4.00 8.10
N LYS A 34 -5.89 -5.14 7.96
CA LYS A 34 -5.21 -6.42 7.83
C LYS A 34 -5.91 -7.25 6.77
N ILE A 35 -5.18 -7.60 5.72
CA ILE A 35 -5.68 -8.52 4.70
C ILE A 35 -5.57 -9.92 5.28
N THR A 36 -6.72 -10.60 5.37
CA THR A 36 -6.77 -11.93 5.98
C THR A 36 -6.66 -13.03 4.96
N SER A 37 -7.09 -12.80 3.72
CA SER A 37 -7.00 -13.79 2.66
C SER A 37 -6.99 -13.07 1.31
N PRO A 38 -6.15 -13.48 0.36
CA PRO A 38 -5.12 -14.52 0.51
C PRO A 38 -3.97 -14.06 1.38
N LYS A 39 -3.08 -14.97 1.71
CA LYS A 39 -1.88 -14.63 2.47
C LYS A 39 -0.84 -14.02 1.56
N ASP A 40 0.02 -13.20 2.13
CA ASP A 40 1.13 -12.64 1.38
C ASP A 40 1.99 -13.75 0.81
N GLY A 41 2.28 -13.66 -0.48
CA GLY A 41 3.07 -14.68 -1.18
C GLY A 41 2.25 -15.87 -1.68
N ALA A 42 0.95 -15.86 -1.48
CA ALA A 42 0.10 -17.00 -1.87
C ALA A 42 0.03 -17.16 -3.38
N THR A 43 -0.15 -18.40 -3.81
CA THR A 43 -0.46 -18.71 -5.19
C THR A 43 -1.96 -18.87 -5.32
N VAL A 44 -2.54 -18.18 -6.28
CA VAL A 44 -4.00 -18.16 -6.46
C VAL A 44 -4.34 -18.40 -7.94
N GLY A 45 -5.60 -18.67 -8.21
CA GLY A 45 -6.09 -18.74 -9.58
C GLY A 45 -6.44 -17.37 -10.12
N GLU A 46 -6.96 -17.32 -11.34
CA GLU A 46 -7.35 -16.07 -11.98
C GLU A 46 -8.49 -15.37 -11.26
N THR A 47 -9.26 -16.13 -10.50
CA THR A 47 -10.40 -15.64 -9.74
C THR A 47 -10.20 -16.04 -8.29
N PHE A 48 -10.26 -15.08 -7.38
CA PHE A 48 -10.14 -15.37 -5.96
C PHE A 48 -10.76 -14.24 -5.15
N GLU A 49 -11.14 -14.56 -3.91
CA GLU A 49 -11.74 -13.59 -3.01
C GLU A 49 -10.67 -12.88 -2.21
N LEU A 50 -10.89 -11.60 -1.97
CA LEU A 50 -10.08 -10.80 -1.04
C LEU A 50 -10.90 -10.56 0.20
N THR A 51 -10.35 -10.89 1.36
CA THR A 51 -10.97 -10.52 2.63
C THR A 51 -9.97 -9.74 3.46
N TYR A 52 -10.46 -8.74 4.15
CA TYR A 52 -9.62 -7.94 5.04
C TYR A 52 -10.45 -7.43 6.21
N GLU A 53 -9.75 -7.05 7.26
CA GLU A 53 -10.36 -6.45 8.43
C GLU A 53 -9.93 -5.00 8.54
N LEU A 54 -10.89 -4.13 8.78
CA LEU A 54 -10.62 -2.73 9.04
C LEU A 54 -11.04 -2.43 10.47
N THR A 55 -10.06 -2.12 11.31
CA THR A 55 -10.33 -1.63 12.65
C THR A 55 -10.37 -0.12 12.55
N LYS A 56 -11.53 0.45 12.76
CA LYS A 56 -11.72 1.89 12.54
C LYS A 56 -11.21 2.70 13.71
N GLY A 57 -10.38 3.69 13.40
CA GLY A 57 -10.00 4.71 14.34
C GLY A 57 -11.02 5.84 14.33
N SER A 58 -10.54 7.07 14.53
CA SER A 58 -11.45 8.20 14.69
C SER A 58 -12.05 8.71 13.39
N LYS A 59 -11.44 8.42 12.25
CA LYS A 59 -11.86 9.01 10.97
C LYS A 59 -12.20 8.01 9.89
N ALA A 60 -11.83 6.76 10.06
CA ALA A 60 -12.00 5.76 8.99
C ALA A 60 -13.47 5.44 8.77
N ALA A 61 -13.87 5.35 7.52
CA ALA A 61 -15.21 4.96 7.12
C ALA A 61 -15.21 3.65 6.34
N HIS A 62 -14.20 3.46 5.47
CA HIS A 62 -14.14 2.27 4.63
C HIS A 62 -12.71 2.04 4.15
N GLY A 63 -12.49 0.92 3.47
CA GLY A 63 -11.20 0.61 2.87
C GLY A 63 -11.27 0.77 1.37
N HIS A 64 -10.18 1.25 0.79
CA HIS A 64 -10.01 1.30 -0.67
C HIS A 64 -9.07 0.20 -1.08
N VAL A 65 -9.44 -0.54 -2.13
CA VAL A 65 -8.66 -1.65 -2.66
C VAL A 65 -7.94 -1.22 -3.91
N TYR A 66 -6.67 -1.58 -4.02
CA TYR A 66 -5.83 -1.29 -5.18
C TYR A 66 -5.24 -2.57 -5.70
N LEU A 67 -5.20 -2.71 -7.02
CA LEU A 67 -4.52 -3.81 -7.68
C LEU A 67 -3.41 -3.22 -8.54
N ASP A 68 -2.17 -3.60 -8.24
CA ASP A 68 -0.99 -3.10 -8.96
C ASP A 68 -0.97 -1.57 -9.04
N GLY A 69 -1.39 -0.93 -7.95
CA GLY A 69 -1.39 0.53 -7.85
C GLY A 69 -2.65 1.20 -8.36
N GLU A 70 -3.57 0.46 -8.96
CA GLU A 70 -4.78 1.06 -9.53
C GLU A 70 -5.99 0.83 -8.64
N PRO A 71 -6.75 1.89 -8.34
CA PRO A 71 -7.91 1.74 -7.48
C PRO A 71 -9.01 0.89 -8.13
N GLN A 72 -9.60 0.03 -7.33
CA GLN A 72 -10.66 -0.87 -7.79
C GLN A 72 -11.99 -0.32 -7.29
N LYS A 73 -12.60 0.56 -8.09
CA LYS A 73 -13.85 1.20 -7.69
C LYS A 73 -14.97 0.17 -7.63
N LYS A 74 -15.79 0.28 -6.60
CA LYS A 74 -16.94 -0.60 -6.40
C LYS A 74 -16.52 -2.07 -6.39
N PHE A 75 -15.38 -2.34 -5.77
CA PHE A 75 -14.84 -3.69 -5.72
C PHE A 75 -15.81 -4.63 -4.99
N PRO A 76 -16.22 -5.73 -5.63
CA PRO A 76 -17.27 -6.61 -5.05
C PRO A 76 -16.73 -7.63 -4.05
N GLY A 77 -15.42 -7.69 -3.83
CA GLY A 77 -14.81 -8.67 -2.93
C GLY A 77 -14.07 -9.77 -3.65
N THR A 78 -14.23 -9.89 -4.96
CA THR A 78 -13.61 -10.95 -5.74
C THR A 78 -12.89 -10.35 -6.93
N PHE A 79 -11.63 -10.77 -7.13
CA PHE A 79 -10.89 -10.47 -8.35
C PHE A 79 -11.18 -11.53 -9.38
N LYS A 80 -11.34 -11.14 -10.62
CA LYS A 80 -11.62 -12.05 -11.73
C LYS A 80 -10.73 -11.75 -12.92
N GLY A 81 -10.27 -12.81 -13.58
CA GLY A 81 -9.58 -12.68 -14.84
C GLY A 81 -8.24 -12.00 -14.77
N LEU A 82 -7.54 -12.11 -13.65
CA LEU A 82 -6.22 -11.50 -13.54
C LEU A 82 -5.21 -12.25 -14.40
N SER A 83 -4.27 -11.50 -14.97
CA SER A 83 -3.20 -12.09 -15.74
C SER A 83 -2.29 -12.93 -14.84
N LYS A 84 -1.62 -13.90 -15.45
CA LYS A 84 -0.68 -14.75 -14.71
C LYS A 84 0.54 -13.94 -14.29
N GLY A 85 1.06 -14.29 -13.13
CA GLY A 85 2.23 -13.65 -12.58
C GLY A 85 1.95 -12.94 -11.28
N LYS A 86 2.88 -12.13 -10.85
CA LYS A 86 2.77 -11.44 -9.58
C LYS A 86 1.88 -10.23 -9.66
N HIS A 87 1.07 -10.05 -8.64
CA HIS A 87 0.23 -8.86 -8.49
C HIS A 87 0.33 -8.36 -7.06
N GLU A 88 0.28 -7.04 -6.91
CA GLU A 88 0.27 -6.41 -5.60
C GLU A 88 -1.15 -5.99 -5.26
N ILE A 89 -1.60 -6.33 -4.08
CA ILE A 89 -2.91 -5.93 -3.57
C ILE A 89 -2.69 -5.08 -2.34
N LYS A 90 -3.29 -3.90 -2.35
CA LYS A 90 -3.20 -2.97 -1.23
C LYS A 90 -4.59 -2.58 -0.79
N VAL A 91 -4.79 -2.51 0.53
CA VAL A 91 -6.02 -1.98 1.10
C VAL A 91 -5.62 -0.83 2.01
N GLN A 92 -6.25 0.32 1.81
CA GLN A 92 -5.96 1.53 2.55
C GLN A 92 -7.24 2.10 3.14
N ALA A 93 -7.20 2.47 4.41
CA ALA A 93 -8.34 3.08 5.06
C ALA A 93 -8.56 4.49 4.52
N ALA A 94 -9.81 4.90 4.47
CA ALA A 94 -10.18 6.21 3.99
C ALA A 94 -11.34 6.79 4.80
N THR A 95 -11.46 8.11 4.79
CA THR A 95 -12.55 8.81 5.44
C THR A 95 -13.81 8.73 4.61
N HIS A 96 -14.92 9.22 5.17
CA HIS A 96 -16.19 9.29 4.44
C HIS A 96 -16.04 10.08 3.14
N ASP A 97 -15.19 11.12 3.15
CA ASP A 97 -14.96 11.95 1.97
C ASP A 97 -13.86 11.40 1.06
N HIS A 98 -13.44 10.16 1.29
CA HIS A 98 -12.43 9.46 0.49
C HIS A 98 -11.01 10.00 0.63
N ASP A 99 -10.73 10.73 1.71
CA ASP A 99 -9.36 11.10 2.01
C ASP A 99 -8.62 9.90 2.58
N HIS A 100 -7.42 9.66 2.10
CA HIS A 100 -6.64 8.49 2.50
C HIS A 100 -6.06 8.67 3.90
N LEU A 101 -6.08 7.58 4.65
CA LEU A 101 -5.48 7.52 5.98
C LEU A 101 -4.20 6.69 5.93
N ALA A 102 -3.44 6.72 7.02
CA ALA A 102 -2.15 6.04 7.06
C ALA A 102 -2.28 4.51 7.12
N ALA A 103 -3.42 4.00 7.59
CA ALA A 103 -3.60 2.55 7.77
C ALA A 103 -3.65 1.85 6.43
N ILE A 104 -2.68 0.98 6.19
CA ILE A 104 -2.49 0.28 4.91
C ILE A 104 -2.03 -1.13 5.21
N ASP A 105 -2.48 -2.09 4.40
CA ASP A 105 -1.85 -3.40 4.34
C ASP A 105 -1.66 -3.79 2.88
N THR A 106 -0.55 -4.43 2.58
CA THR A 106 -0.17 -4.80 1.22
C THR A 106 0.29 -6.23 1.21
N ILE A 107 -0.19 -6.99 0.22
CA ILE A 107 0.28 -8.35 -0.02
C ILE A 107 0.64 -8.50 -1.48
N THR A 108 1.44 -9.53 -1.77
CA THR A 108 1.75 -9.94 -3.14
C THR A 108 1.19 -11.33 -3.33
N VAL A 109 0.53 -11.56 -4.45
CA VAL A 109 0.03 -12.88 -4.82
C VAL A 109 0.63 -13.28 -6.17
N ASN A 110 0.65 -14.57 -6.43
CA ASN A 110 1.12 -15.11 -7.69
C ASN A 110 -0.04 -15.84 -8.35
N VAL A 111 -0.49 -15.33 -9.50
CA VAL A 111 -1.58 -15.92 -10.24
C VAL A 111 -1.06 -16.96 -11.20
N GLN A 112 -1.62 -18.16 -11.14
CA GLN A 112 -1.26 -19.27 -12.01
C GLN A 112 -2.30 -19.47 -13.10
#